data_9a3548bc6a9a8b7e2d135c9c1c53fdf7
#
_entry.id   9a3548bc6a9a8b7e2d135c9c1c53fdf7
#
_cell.length_a   1.000
_cell.length_b   1.000
_cell.length_c   1.000
_cell.angle_alpha   90.00
_cell.angle_beta   90.00
_cell.angle_gamma   90.00
#
_symmetry.space_group_name_H-M   'P 1'
#
loop_
_entity.id
_entity.type
_entity.pdbx_description
1 polymer ?
#
loop_
_entity_poly.entity_id
_entity_poly.type
_entity_poly.pdbx_seq_one_letter_code
_entity_poly.pdbx_strand_id
1 'polypeptide(L)'
;RKVIRLVPNKAEFTEGEILLSDMAGVKGGTTITKEIAAKLAKEKVKEIPVRARVTNEIVYLNAFKEEKVNTAAATTRVDEKGYFLDDMVPTRIHGSPGVARTSDLDYIDVASNQIISIATSCIPFLEHDDATRALMGTNMQRQAVPCIRPQQPLVGTGTEASAAYYSGY
;
A
#
# COMPACT_ATOMS: atom_id res chain seq x y z
N ARG A 1 0.53 -1.77 -0.35
CA ARG A 1 -0.22 -2.51 -1.39
C ARG A 1 0.60 -2.54 -2.68
N LYS A 2 0.53 -3.64 -3.39
CA LYS A 2 1.23 -3.81 -4.67
C LYS A 2 0.56 -3.04 -5.79
N VAL A 3 1.36 -2.41 -6.64
CA VAL A 3 0.91 -1.74 -7.88
C VAL A 3 1.24 -2.64 -9.06
N ILE A 4 0.24 -2.95 -9.87
CA ILE A 4 0.43 -3.69 -11.13
C ILE A 4 0.66 -2.67 -12.25
N ARG A 5 1.79 -2.77 -12.93
CA ARG A 5 2.17 -1.97 -14.10
C ARG A 5 2.58 -2.84 -15.30
N LEU A 6 2.94 -4.08 -15.02
CA LEU A 6 3.29 -5.08 -16.03
C LEU A 6 2.46 -6.33 -15.76
N VAL A 7 1.85 -6.86 -16.80
CA VAL A 7 1.03 -8.07 -16.72
C VAL A 7 1.62 -9.11 -17.68
N PRO A 8 1.74 -10.39 -17.25
CA PRO A 8 2.15 -11.47 -18.13
C PRO A 8 1.27 -11.55 -19.38
N ASN A 9 1.85 -11.75 -20.55
CA ASN A 9 1.12 -11.84 -21.82
C ASN A 9 0.34 -13.17 -21.92
N LYS A 10 -0.70 -13.30 -21.09
CA LYS A 10 -1.68 -14.39 -21.11
C LYS A 10 -3.07 -13.77 -21.06
N ALA A 11 -4.00 -14.28 -21.88
CA ALA A 11 -5.33 -13.72 -22.01
C ALA A 11 -6.08 -13.57 -20.67
N GLU A 12 -5.87 -14.51 -19.74
CA GLU A 12 -6.49 -14.50 -18.41
C GLU A 12 -6.09 -13.32 -17.53
N PHE A 13 -4.85 -12.82 -17.66
CA PHE A 13 -4.32 -11.72 -16.82
C PHE A 13 -4.44 -10.36 -17.48
N THR A 14 -4.59 -10.29 -18.79
CA THR A 14 -4.63 -9.04 -19.57
C THR A 14 -6.05 -8.51 -19.78
N GLU A 15 -7.06 -9.35 -19.67
CA GLU A 15 -8.47 -8.95 -19.85
C GLU A 15 -8.91 -7.95 -18.80
N GLY A 16 -9.48 -6.82 -19.24
CA GLY A 16 -9.99 -5.76 -18.37
C GLY A 16 -8.97 -4.70 -17.96
N GLU A 17 -7.68 -4.92 -18.23
CA GLU A 17 -6.64 -3.92 -17.96
C GLU A 17 -6.59 -2.84 -19.06
N ILE A 18 -6.03 -1.68 -18.76
CA ILE A 18 -5.88 -0.57 -19.71
C ILE A 18 -4.45 -0.57 -20.24
N LEU A 19 -4.30 -0.66 -21.55
CA LEU A 19 -2.99 -0.63 -22.21
C LEU A 19 -2.31 0.74 -22.02
N LEU A 20 -1.06 0.76 -21.61
CA LEU A 20 -0.30 2.00 -21.38
C LEU A 20 0.26 2.60 -22.67
N SER A 21 0.76 1.76 -23.59
CA SER A 21 1.42 2.17 -24.83
C SER A 21 0.81 1.47 -26.03
N ASP A 22 1.02 2.04 -27.23
CA ASP A 22 0.55 1.45 -28.48
C ASP A 22 1.24 0.10 -28.74
N MET A 23 0.45 -0.97 -28.84
CA MET A 23 0.93 -2.33 -29.11
C MET A 23 -0.04 -3.09 -30.02
N ALA A 24 0.49 -3.95 -30.89
CA ALA A 24 -0.28 -4.82 -31.79
C ALA A 24 -1.36 -4.09 -32.62
N GLY A 25 -1.12 -2.81 -32.97
CA GLY A 25 -2.09 -1.98 -33.68
C GLY A 25 -3.24 -1.44 -32.83
N VAL A 26 -3.17 -1.60 -31.50
CA VAL A 26 -4.12 -1.04 -30.54
C VAL A 26 -3.49 0.18 -29.89
N LYS A 27 -4.24 1.28 -29.83
CA LYS A 27 -3.78 2.53 -29.17
C LYS A 27 -3.74 2.37 -27.67
N GLY A 28 -2.73 3.00 -27.03
CA GLY A 28 -2.66 3.16 -25.59
C GLY A 28 -3.93 3.85 -25.03
N GLY A 29 -4.29 3.52 -23.80
CA GLY A 29 -5.53 3.99 -23.17
C GLY A 29 -6.77 3.13 -23.50
N THR A 30 -6.66 2.11 -24.37
CA THR A 30 -7.77 1.22 -24.69
C THR A 30 -7.86 0.09 -23.66
N THR A 31 -9.08 -0.20 -23.20
CA THR A 31 -9.32 -1.38 -22.35
C THR A 31 -9.16 -2.66 -23.15
N ILE A 32 -8.40 -3.60 -22.63
CA ILE A 32 -8.11 -4.87 -23.29
C ILE A 32 -9.35 -5.78 -23.21
N THR A 33 -9.98 -6.01 -24.36
CA THR A 33 -11.06 -7.01 -24.52
C THR A 33 -10.49 -8.38 -24.82
N LYS A 34 -11.31 -9.44 -24.75
CA LYS A 34 -10.90 -10.83 -25.10
C LYS A 34 -10.26 -10.94 -26.48
N GLU A 35 -10.79 -10.21 -27.45
CA GLU A 35 -10.27 -10.21 -28.82
C GLU A 35 -8.88 -9.56 -28.92
N ILE A 36 -8.69 -8.44 -28.20
CA ILE A 36 -7.41 -7.74 -28.13
C ILE A 36 -6.39 -8.59 -27.35
N ALA A 37 -6.80 -9.20 -26.24
CA ALA A 37 -5.95 -10.12 -25.48
C ALA A 37 -5.46 -11.30 -26.32
N ALA A 38 -6.32 -11.88 -27.16
CA ALA A 38 -5.95 -12.95 -28.08
C ALA A 38 -4.98 -12.49 -29.20
N LYS A 39 -5.06 -11.22 -29.61
CA LYS A 39 -4.08 -10.62 -30.56
C LYS A 39 -2.74 -10.38 -29.87
N LEU A 40 -2.74 -9.81 -28.68
CA LEU A 40 -1.55 -9.55 -27.87
C LEU A 40 -0.81 -10.83 -27.50
N ALA A 41 -1.54 -11.92 -27.20
CA ALA A 41 -0.94 -13.23 -26.89
C ALA A 41 -0.14 -13.86 -28.05
N LYS A 42 -0.38 -13.43 -29.30
CA LYS A 42 0.40 -13.86 -30.46
C LYS A 42 1.73 -13.13 -30.62
N GLU A 43 1.88 -12.01 -29.94
CA GLU A 43 3.14 -11.24 -29.92
C GLU A 43 4.17 -11.95 -29.02
N LYS A 44 5.44 -11.94 -29.42
CA LYS A 44 6.56 -12.56 -28.66
C LYS A 44 7.01 -11.74 -27.43
N VAL A 45 6.13 -10.91 -26.87
CA VAL A 45 6.43 -10.09 -25.71
C VAL A 45 6.01 -10.87 -24.45
N LYS A 46 6.88 -10.95 -23.45
CA LYS A 46 6.61 -11.68 -22.20
C LYS A 46 5.66 -10.94 -21.25
N GLU A 47 5.75 -9.61 -21.22
CA GLU A 47 5.00 -8.75 -20.33
C GLU A 47 4.43 -7.56 -21.09
N ILE A 48 3.21 -7.17 -20.76
CA ILE A 48 2.50 -6.05 -21.40
C ILE A 48 2.43 -4.91 -20.39
N PRO A 49 2.87 -3.68 -20.77
CA PRO A 49 2.74 -2.51 -19.94
C PRO A 49 1.27 -2.06 -19.89
N VAL A 50 0.71 -2.05 -18.69
CA VAL A 50 -0.66 -1.60 -18.41
C VAL A 50 -0.63 -0.33 -17.57
N ARG A 51 -1.72 0.43 -17.59
CA ARG A 51 -1.89 1.58 -16.69
C ARG A 51 -1.77 1.12 -15.23
N ALA A 52 -0.92 1.81 -14.47
CA ALA A 52 -0.66 1.46 -13.09
C ALA A 52 -1.94 1.38 -12.26
N ARG A 53 -2.16 0.23 -11.62
CA ARG A 53 -3.34 -0.04 -10.80
C ARG A 53 -2.94 -0.60 -9.44
N VAL A 54 -3.52 -0.05 -8.38
CA VAL A 54 -3.35 -0.51 -7.00
C VAL A 54 -4.16 -1.79 -6.79
N THR A 55 -3.55 -2.79 -6.18
CA THR A 55 -4.23 -4.04 -5.80
C THR A 55 -4.51 -4.07 -4.29
N ASN A 56 -5.34 -5.01 -3.87
CA ASN A 56 -5.58 -5.29 -2.46
C ASN A 56 -4.52 -6.21 -1.84
N GLU A 57 -3.57 -6.68 -2.65
CA GLU A 57 -2.46 -7.51 -2.16
C GLU A 57 -1.54 -6.68 -1.26
N ILE A 58 -1.46 -7.07 0.02
CA ILE A 58 -0.57 -6.45 1.00
C ILE A 58 0.73 -7.23 1.03
N VAL A 59 1.84 -6.55 0.80
CA VAL A 59 3.18 -7.12 0.84
C VAL A 59 3.97 -6.47 1.97
N TYR A 60 4.61 -7.28 2.79
CA TYR A 60 5.49 -6.81 3.86
C TYR A 60 6.92 -6.76 3.35
N LEU A 61 7.51 -5.58 3.38
CA LEU A 61 8.88 -5.32 2.94
C LEU A 61 9.75 -5.01 4.15
N ASN A 62 10.98 -5.52 4.14
CA ASN A 62 12.02 -5.05 5.06
C ASN A 62 12.74 -3.84 4.45
N ALA A 63 13.54 -3.12 5.25
CA ALA A 63 14.27 -1.92 4.82
C ALA A 63 15.13 -2.17 3.57
N PHE A 64 15.83 -3.29 3.48
CA PHE A 64 16.69 -3.63 2.33
C PHE A 64 15.92 -3.84 1.03
N LYS A 65 14.68 -4.35 1.12
CA LYS A 65 13.81 -4.50 -0.04
C LYS A 65 13.16 -3.19 -0.42
N GLU A 66 12.80 -2.36 0.56
CA GLU A 66 12.21 -1.04 0.33
C GLU A 66 13.16 -0.10 -0.40
N GLU A 67 14.46 -0.15 -0.10
CA GLU A 67 15.48 0.64 -0.82
C GLU A 67 15.63 0.30 -2.31
N LYS A 68 15.03 -0.79 -2.78
CA LYS A 68 15.12 -1.24 -4.18
C LYS A 68 13.87 -0.92 -5.00
N VAL A 69 12.85 -0.37 -4.37
CA VAL A 69 11.52 -0.16 -4.97
C VAL A 69 11.04 1.28 -4.79
N ASN A 70 10.09 1.67 -5.64
CA ASN A 70 9.44 2.97 -5.57
C ASN A 70 8.08 2.81 -4.89
N THR A 71 7.89 3.50 -3.77
CA THR A 71 6.66 3.41 -2.97
C THR A 71 5.95 4.76 -2.92
N ALA A 72 4.72 4.81 -3.41
CA ALA A 72 3.89 6.00 -3.35
C ALA A 72 3.34 6.24 -1.93
N ALA A 73 3.12 7.52 -1.59
CA ALA A 73 2.49 7.89 -0.33
C ALA A 73 1.03 7.45 -0.26
N ALA A 74 0.54 7.08 0.92
CA ALA A 74 -0.84 6.66 1.15
C ALA A 74 -1.88 7.75 0.86
N THR A 75 -1.46 9.02 0.85
CA THR A 75 -2.31 10.19 0.54
C THR A 75 -2.58 10.36 -0.95
N THR A 76 -1.93 9.57 -1.81
CA THR A 76 -2.13 9.61 -3.26
C THR A 76 -3.56 9.25 -3.62
N ARG A 77 -4.17 10.06 -4.48
CA ARG A 77 -5.55 9.86 -4.90
C ARG A 77 -5.66 8.69 -5.88
N VAL A 78 -6.54 7.77 -5.56
CA VAL A 78 -6.81 6.56 -6.34
C VAL A 78 -8.32 6.45 -6.57
N ASP A 79 -8.72 6.07 -7.77
CA ASP A 79 -10.11 5.81 -8.14
C ASP A 79 -10.63 4.50 -7.47
N GLU A 80 -11.95 4.30 -7.44
CA GLU A 80 -12.60 3.08 -6.92
C GLU A 80 -12.08 1.80 -7.58
N LYS A 81 -11.65 1.88 -8.82
CA LYS A 81 -11.07 0.77 -9.60
C LYS A 81 -9.58 0.55 -9.32
N GLY A 82 -8.95 1.40 -8.50
CA GLY A 82 -7.54 1.32 -8.16
C GLY A 82 -6.59 2.07 -9.09
N TYR A 83 -7.08 2.85 -10.06
CA TYR A 83 -6.23 3.65 -10.95
C TYR A 83 -5.86 4.99 -10.32
N PHE A 84 -4.63 5.42 -10.54
CA PHE A 84 -4.16 6.73 -10.09
C PHE A 84 -4.85 7.84 -10.88
N LEU A 85 -5.25 8.92 -10.18
CA LEU A 85 -5.86 10.10 -10.79
C LEU A 85 -4.81 11.10 -11.29
N ASP A 86 -3.67 11.16 -10.63
CA ASP A 86 -2.57 12.09 -10.95
C ASP A 86 -1.44 11.32 -11.66
N ASP A 87 -0.78 11.93 -12.64
CA ASP A 87 0.34 11.30 -13.37
C ASP A 87 1.65 11.31 -12.55
N MET A 88 1.83 12.34 -11.72
CA MET A 88 2.99 12.51 -10.85
C MET A 88 2.54 12.48 -9.40
N VAL A 89 3.17 11.66 -8.60
CA VAL A 89 2.78 11.44 -7.20
C VAL A 89 3.99 11.51 -6.25
N PRO A 90 3.77 11.96 -4.99
CA PRO A 90 4.82 11.93 -3.99
C PRO A 90 5.21 10.49 -3.68
N THR A 91 6.48 10.20 -3.76
CA THR A 91 7.02 8.84 -3.75
C THR A 91 8.32 8.78 -2.98
N ARG A 92 8.57 7.69 -2.27
CA ARG A 92 9.92 7.33 -1.82
C ARG A 92 10.61 6.54 -2.94
N ILE A 93 11.61 7.16 -3.54
CA ILE A 93 12.43 6.57 -4.60
C ILE A 93 13.67 5.99 -3.93
N HIS A 94 13.80 4.66 -3.91
CA HIS A 94 14.91 3.98 -3.26
C HIS A 94 15.16 4.48 -1.82
N GLY A 95 14.10 4.68 -1.05
CA GLY A 95 14.16 5.19 0.32
C GLY A 95 14.26 6.72 0.47
N SER A 96 14.53 7.46 -0.60
CA SER A 96 14.62 8.93 -0.58
C SER A 96 13.30 9.57 -1.01
N PRO A 97 12.85 10.67 -0.35
CA PRO A 97 11.62 11.36 -0.75
C PRO A 97 11.80 12.05 -2.10
N GLY A 98 10.79 11.96 -2.95
CA GLY A 98 10.78 12.56 -4.28
C GLY A 98 9.41 12.51 -4.92
N VAL A 99 9.37 12.75 -6.22
CA VAL A 99 8.15 12.66 -7.03
C VAL A 99 8.45 11.75 -8.21
N ALA A 100 7.61 10.77 -8.47
CA ALA A 100 7.75 9.85 -9.59
C ALA A 100 6.47 9.75 -10.41
N ARG A 101 6.61 9.25 -11.63
CA ARG A 101 5.46 8.91 -12.47
C ARG A 101 4.78 7.65 -11.96
N THR A 102 3.48 7.57 -12.13
CA THR A 102 2.70 6.40 -11.73
C THR A 102 3.12 5.12 -12.45
N SER A 103 3.67 5.24 -13.67
CA SER A 103 4.24 4.11 -14.42
C SER A 103 5.44 3.45 -13.76
N ASP A 104 6.14 4.16 -12.88
CA ASP A 104 7.40 3.71 -12.28
C ASP A 104 7.21 3.20 -10.84
N LEU A 105 5.95 3.17 -10.36
CA LEU A 105 5.60 2.73 -9.02
C LEU A 105 5.54 1.21 -8.90
N ASP A 106 6.08 0.70 -7.81
CA ASP A 106 6.00 -0.73 -7.45
C ASP A 106 4.96 -0.97 -6.35
N TYR A 107 4.88 -0.05 -5.38
CA TYR A 107 3.99 -0.16 -4.23
C TYR A 107 3.37 1.18 -3.84
N ILE A 108 2.31 1.12 -3.06
CA ILE A 108 1.71 2.25 -2.35
C ILE A 108 1.55 1.90 -0.89
N ASP A 109 1.76 2.85 0.00
CA ASP A 109 1.54 2.68 1.43
C ASP A 109 0.08 2.31 1.72
N VAL A 110 -0.15 1.46 2.71
CA VAL A 110 -1.50 1.02 3.07
C VAL A 110 -2.31 2.17 3.67
N ALA A 111 -1.70 2.93 4.58
CA ALA A 111 -2.31 4.07 5.24
C ALA A 111 -1.25 5.05 5.75
N SER A 112 -1.62 6.31 5.94
CA SER A 112 -0.73 7.35 6.47
C SER A 112 -0.40 7.16 7.95
N ASN A 113 -1.23 6.45 8.69
CA ASN A 113 -1.04 6.17 10.12
C ASN A 113 -0.04 5.04 10.40
N GLN A 114 0.63 4.48 9.40
CA GLN A 114 1.70 3.50 9.60
C GLN A 114 2.91 4.03 10.38
N ILE A 115 3.06 5.36 10.52
CA ILE A 115 4.09 5.98 11.35
C ILE A 115 3.84 5.75 12.85
N ILE A 116 2.62 5.42 13.25
CA ILE A 116 2.22 5.18 14.65
C ILE A 116 2.52 3.72 15.00
N SER A 117 3.28 3.51 16.09
CA SER A 117 3.57 2.17 16.59
C SER A 117 2.34 1.52 17.25
N ILE A 118 2.37 0.21 17.46
CA ILE A 118 1.30 -0.52 18.16
C ILE A 118 1.11 0.02 19.57
N ALA A 119 2.19 0.29 20.29
CA ALA A 119 2.12 0.85 21.64
C ALA A 119 1.44 2.22 21.66
N THR A 120 1.82 3.10 20.72
CA THR A 120 1.22 4.43 20.58
C THR A 120 -0.25 4.35 20.17
N SER A 121 -0.64 3.36 19.35
CA SER A 121 -2.03 3.16 18.93
C SER A 121 -2.96 2.71 20.06
N CYS A 122 -2.41 2.25 21.17
CA CYS A 122 -3.17 1.92 22.39
C CYS A 122 -3.46 3.15 23.28
N ILE A 123 -2.98 4.34 22.94
CA ILE A 123 -3.26 5.58 23.69
C ILE A 123 -4.62 6.14 23.23
N PRO A 124 -5.64 6.19 24.10
CA PRO A 124 -6.91 6.81 23.75
C PRO A 124 -6.77 8.32 23.59
N PHE A 125 -7.50 8.92 22.66
CA PHE A 125 -7.48 10.36 22.34
C PHE A 125 -6.09 10.89 21.99
N LEU A 126 -5.28 10.09 21.31
CA LEU A 126 -3.91 10.42 20.90
C LEU A 126 -3.86 11.72 20.06
N GLU A 127 -4.88 11.98 19.26
CA GLU A 127 -4.99 13.17 18.41
C GLU A 127 -5.07 14.49 19.19
N HIS A 128 -5.36 14.44 20.49
CA HIS A 128 -5.41 15.60 21.39
C HIS A 128 -4.13 15.76 22.22
N ASP A 129 -3.18 14.83 22.10
CA ASP A 129 -1.94 14.86 22.86
C ASP A 129 -0.80 15.52 22.07
N ASP A 130 0.05 16.25 22.78
CA ASP A 130 1.31 16.72 22.23
C ASP A 130 2.28 15.55 22.02
N ALA A 131 3.16 15.66 20.99
CA ALA A 131 4.11 14.62 20.63
C ALA A 131 5.01 14.19 21.82
N THR A 132 5.44 15.15 22.64
CA THR A 132 6.25 14.87 23.84
C THR A 132 5.51 14.03 24.86
N ARG A 133 4.23 14.33 25.09
CA ARG A 133 3.39 13.56 26.04
C ARG A 133 3.04 12.18 25.50
N ALA A 134 2.80 12.05 24.21
CA ALA A 134 2.60 10.75 23.55
C ALA A 134 3.86 9.87 23.70
N LEU A 135 5.05 10.43 23.52
CA LEU A 135 6.33 9.74 23.74
C LEU A 135 6.48 9.26 25.18
N MET A 136 6.19 10.13 26.17
CA MET A 136 6.23 9.78 27.59
C MET A 136 5.23 8.67 27.91
N GLY A 137 4.00 8.75 27.42
CA GLY A 137 2.96 7.73 27.58
C GLY A 137 3.36 6.38 27.00
N THR A 138 3.94 6.36 25.81
CA THR A 138 4.45 5.15 25.17
C THR A 138 5.59 4.52 25.98
N ASN A 139 6.49 5.34 26.53
CA ASN A 139 7.55 4.85 27.40
C ASN A 139 7.01 4.26 28.70
N MET A 140 6.00 4.89 29.29
CA MET A 140 5.35 4.38 30.51
C MET A 140 4.59 3.05 30.29
N GLN A 141 4.01 2.82 29.13
CA GLN A 141 3.41 1.52 28.78
C GLN A 141 4.42 0.37 28.89
N ARG A 142 5.68 0.59 28.51
CA ARG A 142 6.75 -0.43 28.65
C ARG A 142 7.15 -0.71 30.09
N GLN A 143 6.79 0.16 31.03
CA GLN A 143 7.04 0.03 32.46
C GLN A 143 5.80 -0.48 33.22
N ALA A 144 4.76 -0.94 32.50
CA ALA A 144 3.53 -1.41 33.08
C ALA A 144 3.77 -2.70 33.89
N VAL A 145 3.09 -2.80 35.04
CA VAL A 145 3.08 -4.00 35.87
C VAL A 145 1.66 -4.54 35.93
N PRO A 146 1.46 -5.85 35.69
CA PRO A 146 0.13 -6.43 35.75
C PRO A 146 -0.44 -6.38 37.18
N CYS A 147 -1.71 -6.00 37.28
CA CYS A 147 -2.41 -5.98 38.57
C CYS A 147 -2.76 -7.41 39.04
N ILE A 148 -2.90 -7.60 40.35
CA ILE A 148 -3.37 -8.88 40.97
C ILE A 148 -4.76 -9.26 40.44
N ARG A 149 -5.64 -8.25 40.28
CA ARG A 149 -6.97 -8.41 39.66
C ARG A 149 -7.06 -7.45 38.50
N PRO A 150 -6.76 -7.87 37.29
CA PRO A 150 -6.87 -7.02 36.12
C PRO A 150 -8.34 -6.70 35.83
N GLN A 151 -8.60 -5.46 35.43
CA GLN A 151 -9.92 -4.99 35.01
C GLN A 151 -9.84 -4.48 33.60
N GLN A 152 -10.92 -4.62 32.85
CA GLN A 152 -11.01 -4.05 31.53
C GLN A 152 -11.03 -2.52 31.60
N PRO A 153 -10.26 -1.79 30.80
CA PRO A 153 -10.28 -0.34 30.77
C PRO A 153 -11.66 0.18 30.32
N LEU A 154 -12.11 1.28 30.95
CA LEU A 154 -13.37 1.92 30.55
C LEU A 154 -13.33 2.57 29.19
N VAL A 155 -12.13 3.04 28.79
CA VAL A 155 -11.87 3.67 27.49
C VAL A 155 -10.69 2.96 26.84
N GLY A 156 -10.88 2.55 25.61
CA GLY A 156 -9.85 1.86 24.81
C GLY A 156 -9.95 2.25 23.34
N THR A 157 -8.95 1.88 22.57
CA THR A 157 -8.85 2.18 21.13
C THR A 157 -9.34 1.04 20.23
N GLY A 158 -9.58 -0.16 20.80
CA GLY A 158 -9.86 -1.38 20.04
C GLY A 158 -8.60 -2.11 19.53
N THR A 159 -7.46 -1.46 19.52
CA THR A 159 -6.17 -2.07 19.11
C THR A 159 -5.70 -3.09 20.13
N GLU A 160 -6.07 -2.96 21.38
CA GLU A 160 -5.70 -3.84 22.49
C GLU A 160 -6.12 -5.29 22.23
N ALA A 161 -7.35 -5.51 21.77
CA ALA A 161 -7.87 -6.83 21.45
C ALA A 161 -7.10 -7.48 20.31
N SER A 162 -6.76 -6.70 19.27
CA SER A 162 -5.96 -7.19 18.15
C SER A 162 -4.53 -7.52 18.57
N ALA A 163 -3.92 -6.67 19.41
CA ALA A 163 -2.58 -6.92 19.94
C ALA A 163 -2.54 -8.20 20.80
N ALA A 164 -3.53 -8.41 21.66
CA ALA A 164 -3.66 -9.62 22.45
C ALA A 164 -3.82 -10.87 21.56
N TYR A 165 -4.70 -10.83 20.58
CA TYR A 165 -4.93 -11.92 19.64
C TYR A 165 -3.65 -12.33 18.91
N TYR A 166 -2.89 -11.37 18.36
CA TYR A 166 -1.64 -11.66 17.63
C TYR A 166 -0.48 -12.05 18.54
N SER A 167 -0.52 -11.69 19.83
CA SER A 167 0.47 -12.16 20.82
C SER A 167 0.19 -13.55 21.36
N GLY A 168 -0.94 -14.15 21.00
CA GLY A 168 -1.30 -15.51 21.38
C GLY A 168 -2.03 -15.64 22.73
N TYR A 169 -2.65 -14.57 23.20
CA TYR A 169 -3.49 -14.57 24.39
C TYR A 169 -4.94 -14.89 24.04
#